data_49781e326031899582178b93af3a540f
#
_entry.id   49781e326031899582178b93af3a540f
#
_cell.length_a   1.000
_cell.length_b   1.000
_cell.length_c   1.000
_cell.angle_alpha   90.00
_cell.angle_beta   90.00
_cell.angle_gamma   90.00
#
_symmetry.space_group_name_H-M   'P 1'
#
loop_
_entity.id
_entity.type
_entity.pdbx_description
1 polymer ?
#
loop_
_entity_poly.entity_id
_entity_poly.type
_entity_poly.pdbx_seq_one_letter_code
_entity_poly.pdbx_strand_id
1 'polypeptide(L)'
;IMGDNVLTKVKKTLKIKRKSGGAEMLIRFNVKNFLSFSEREDGKSEEFSMIAGKVRNKKAHVYDNEKIKLLKFAAVYGANAAGKSNLVKALDYMRRIVLYGLPKGHTDMYCKIDDANKEKESYFELEIMLGEKYYAYGFEVILNQSKFVSEWLIELTSDNREKLIFSRDINRGIFEFGDTLQEKGLIDKLKVYAEDIQEDDSILLLSTMNKNKRNLYQQYTNVAIFQEIYMWINENLDINYPNRPISDYSYMAKTENVEEVCRIISAFGTGITGFKMVDVSPEKVLGNIPKQIRDDLISDIETKTAEMKNEKKLEEFGIVMRSARDFFILSVDQDENVKCKTIKFSHGKENVLFNISEESDGTIRILDLLEVLLSGEGKTYVIDELDRCLHPSLTYKFVDTFLQLAAKKNLQLI
;
A
#
# COMPACT_ATOMS: atom_id res chain seq x y z
N ILE A 1 -15.16 6.06 -22.91
CA ILE A 1 -13.76 6.19 -22.52
C ILE A 1 -13.77 7.28 -21.45
N MET A 2 -14.09 6.92 -20.22
CA MET A 2 -14.05 7.83 -19.08
C MET A 2 -12.65 7.69 -18.47
N GLY A 3 -11.91 8.83 -18.42
CA GLY A 3 -10.59 8.87 -17.83
C GLY A 3 -10.67 8.58 -16.33
N ASP A 4 -9.82 7.65 -15.87
CA ASP A 4 -9.64 7.30 -14.47
C ASP A 4 -9.02 8.47 -13.70
N ASN A 5 -9.84 9.42 -13.28
CA ASN A 5 -9.46 10.40 -12.27
C ASN A 5 -9.46 9.69 -10.91
N VAL A 6 -8.29 9.25 -10.49
CA VAL A 6 -8.09 8.65 -9.16
C VAL A 6 -8.18 9.76 -8.11
N LEU A 7 -9.35 9.91 -7.51
CA LEU A 7 -9.54 10.71 -6.29
C LEU A 7 -8.88 9.99 -5.11
N THR A 8 -7.66 10.38 -4.79
CA THR A 8 -6.99 9.86 -3.59
C THR A 8 -7.54 10.60 -2.38
N LYS A 9 -8.51 10.03 -1.68
CA LYS A 9 -8.97 10.54 -0.39
C LYS A 9 -7.82 10.39 0.60
N VAL A 10 -7.26 11.49 1.08
CA VAL A 10 -6.34 11.46 2.22
C VAL A 10 -7.15 11.10 3.47
N LYS A 11 -7.29 9.81 3.75
CA LYS A 11 -7.73 9.36 5.05
C LYS A 11 -6.62 9.67 6.04
N LYS A 12 -6.80 10.68 6.88
CA LYS A 12 -6.01 10.84 8.09
C LYS A 12 -6.42 9.71 9.04
N THR A 13 -5.79 8.55 8.88
CA THR A 13 -5.92 7.46 9.84
C THR A 13 -5.39 8.00 11.16
N LEU A 14 -6.19 7.92 12.23
CA LEU A 14 -5.71 8.15 13.59
C LEU A 14 -4.41 7.38 13.75
N LYS A 15 -3.28 8.09 13.87
CA LYS A 15 -1.99 7.47 14.19
C LYS A 15 -2.14 6.86 15.59
N ILE A 16 -2.58 5.61 15.64
CA ILE A 16 -2.37 4.77 16.82
C ILE A 16 -0.85 4.70 16.92
N LYS A 17 -0.28 5.29 17.97
CA LYS A 17 1.16 5.18 18.24
C LYS A 17 1.48 3.70 18.31
N ARG A 18 2.07 3.16 17.23
CA ARG A 18 2.57 1.78 17.23
C ARG A 18 3.58 1.65 18.36
N LYS A 19 3.36 0.70 19.25
CA LYS A 19 4.27 0.40 20.36
C LYS A 19 5.51 -0.38 19.91
N SER A 20 5.52 -0.95 18.71
CA SER A 20 6.64 -1.74 18.22
C SER A 20 7.66 -0.85 17.52
N GLY A 21 8.78 -0.55 18.18
CA GLY A 21 9.94 0.13 17.61
C GLY A 21 10.82 -0.80 16.75
N GLY A 22 10.23 -1.83 16.09
CA GLY A 22 10.94 -2.82 15.28
C GLY A 22 10.71 -2.64 13.77
N ALA A 23 11.50 -3.35 12.97
CA ALA A 23 11.37 -3.34 11.52
C ALA A 23 10.07 -4.02 11.07
N GLU A 24 9.45 -3.49 10.02
CA GLU A 24 8.27 -4.06 9.38
C GLU A 24 8.61 -4.29 7.90
N MET A 25 8.64 -5.55 7.46
CA MET A 25 9.20 -5.90 6.14
C MET A 25 8.48 -7.11 5.53
N LEU A 26 8.38 -7.13 4.20
CA LEU A 26 7.98 -8.29 3.43
C LEU A 26 9.09 -9.36 3.48
N ILE A 27 8.72 -10.60 3.75
CA ILE A 27 9.63 -11.76 3.71
C ILE A 27 9.42 -12.52 2.42
N ARG A 28 8.16 -12.97 2.15
CA ARG A 28 7.77 -13.71 0.95
C ARG A 28 6.36 -13.37 0.51
N PHE A 29 6.10 -13.64 -0.75
CA PHE A 29 4.78 -13.67 -1.32
C PHE A 29 4.61 -14.94 -2.15
N ASN A 30 3.60 -15.72 -1.83
CA ASN A 30 3.26 -16.96 -2.49
C ASN A 30 1.95 -16.81 -3.26
N VAL A 31 1.91 -17.30 -4.50
CA VAL A 31 0.73 -17.24 -5.36
C VAL A 31 0.61 -18.49 -6.22
N LYS A 32 -0.63 -18.98 -6.39
CA LYS A 32 -0.96 -20.11 -7.26
C LYS A 32 -2.27 -19.84 -7.97
N ASN A 33 -2.42 -20.35 -9.19
CA ASN A 33 -3.62 -20.22 -10.02
C ASN A 33 -4.11 -18.79 -10.20
N PHE A 34 -3.20 -17.87 -10.54
CA PHE A 34 -3.53 -16.46 -10.79
C PHE A 34 -2.76 -15.92 -12.01
N LEU A 35 -3.46 -15.44 -13.03
CA LEU A 35 -2.89 -14.91 -14.28
C LEU A 35 -1.86 -15.88 -14.92
N SER A 36 -0.55 -15.57 -14.83
CA SER A 36 0.53 -16.41 -15.35
C SER A 36 1.11 -17.39 -14.32
N PHE A 37 0.65 -17.34 -13.07
CA PHE A 37 1.13 -18.21 -12.01
C PHE A 37 0.29 -19.48 -11.97
N SER A 38 0.83 -20.57 -12.48
CA SER A 38 0.23 -21.91 -12.41
C SER A 38 0.57 -22.59 -11.08
N GLU A 39 0.04 -23.75 -10.86
CA GLU A 39 0.55 -24.69 -9.86
C GLU A 39 1.88 -25.27 -10.38
N ARG A 40 2.89 -25.35 -9.51
CA ARG A 40 4.17 -25.96 -9.85
C ARG A 40 4.01 -27.49 -9.96
N GLU A 41 4.95 -28.14 -10.63
CA GLU A 41 4.95 -29.62 -10.78
C GLU A 41 4.97 -30.36 -9.43
N ASP A 42 5.53 -29.75 -8.39
CA ASP A 42 5.54 -30.27 -7.01
C ASP A 42 4.26 -29.95 -6.21
N GLY A 43 3.23 -29.39 -6.84
CA GLY A 43 1.96 -29.01 -6.22
C GLY A 43 2.00 -27.70 -5.43
N LYS A 44 3.15 -27.02 -5.40
CA LYS A 44 3.34 -25.78 -4.61
C LYS A 44 2.97 -24.53 -5.40
N SER A 45 2.83 -23.43 -4.66
CA SER A 45 2.70 -22.09 -5.18
C SER A 45 4.03 -21.59 -5.77
N GLU A 46 3.95 -20.58 -6.64
CA GLU A 46 5.11 -19.77 -7.02
C GLU A 46 5.47 -18.81 -5.89
N GLU A 47 6.77 -18.69 -5.62
CA GLU A 47 7.31 -17.90 -4.52
C GLU A 47 8.09 -16.68 -5.03
N PHE A 48 7.78 -15.51 -4.51
CA PHE A 48 8.65 -14.33 -4.55
C PHE A 48 9.24 -14.10 -3.15
N SER A 49 10.57 -14.08 -3.04
CA SER A 49 11.28 -14.01 -1.75
C SER A 49 12.20 -12.81 -1.62
N MET A 50 12.09 -12.09 -0.52
CA MET A 50 13.03 -11.05 -0.09
C MET A 50 14.09 -11.59 0.86
N ILE A 51 14.17 -12.89 1.10
CA ILE A 51 15.21 -13.49 1.92
C ILE A 51 16.55 -13.35 1.19
N ALA A 52 17.52 -12.75 1.86
CA ALA A 52 18.85 -12.57 1.31
C ALA A 52 19.63 -13.88 1.30
N GLY A 53 20.20 -14.23 0.16
CA GLY A 53 21.19 -15.28 0.05
C GLY A 53 22.51 -14.91 0.77
N LYS A 54 23.60 -15.59 0.43
CA LYS A 54 24.91 -15.31 0.99
C LYS A 54 25.46 -13.97 0.49
N VAL A 55 25.34 -12.91 1.32
CA VAL A 55 25.82 -11.57 0.99
C VAL A 55 27.27 -11.41 1.46
N ARG A 56 28.21 -11.17 0.52
CA ARG A 56 29.64 -10.94 0.81
C ARG A 56 29.93 -9.46 1.01
N ASN A 57 29.37 -8.60 0.18
CA ASN A 57 29.59 -7.15 0.15
C ASN A 57 28.27 -6.40 0.36
N LYS A 58 28.32 -5.08 0.64
CA LYS A 58 27.13 -4.22 0.76
C LYS A 58 26.13 -4.67 1.83
N LYS A 59 26.63 -5.08 2.99
CA LYS A 59 25.79 -5.51 4.12
C LYS A 59 24.71 -4.48 4.53
N ALA A 60 24.95 -3.19 4.31
CA ALA A 60 23.99 -2.13 4.58
C ALA A 60 22.71 -2.21 3.72
N HIS A 61 22.74 -2.93 2.59
CA HIS A 61 21.58 -3.15 1.71
C HIS A 61 20.70 -4.33 2.15
N VAL A 62 21.05 -4.96 3.25
CA VAL A 62 20.34 -6.08 3.85
C VAL A 62 19.95 -5.71 5.27
N TYR A 63 18.73 -6.01 5.65
CA TYR A 63 18.33 -6.06 7.04
C TYR A 63 18.81 -7.39 7.64
N ASP A 64 19.46 -7.35 8.79
CA ASP A 64 20.00 -8.53 9.46
C ASP A 64 19.73 -8.41 10.96
N ASN A 65 18.94 -9.31 11.52
CA ASN A 65 18.65 -9.41 12.95
C ASN A 65 19.13 -10.75 13.54
N GLU A 66 20.17 -11.36 12.95
CA GLU A 66 20.76 -12.66 13.30
C GLU A 66 19.84 -13.87 13.00
N LYS A 67 18.51 -13.69 13.04
CA LYS A 67 17.53 -14.76 12.75
C LYS A 67 17.16 -14.82 11.28
N ILE A 68 16.99 -13.68 10.64
CA ILE A 68 16.64 -13.55 9.22
C ILE A 68 17.41 -12.42 8.57
N LYS A 69 17.72 -12.61 7.29
CA LYS A 69 18.33 -11.57 6.44
C LYS A 69 17.37 -11.24 5.30
N LEU A 70 16.94 -9.99 5.22
CA LEU A 70 16.01 -9.54 4.22
C LEU A 70 16.63 -8.50 3.29
N LEU A 71 16.40 -8.64 1.99
CA LEU A 71 16.81 -7.66 0.99
C LEU A 71 16.01 -6.36 1.19
N LYS A 72 16.70 -5.23 1.05
CA LYS A 72 16.06 -3.91 0.99
C LYS A 72 15.70 -3.50 -0.45
N PHE A 73 16.26 -4.20 -1.43
CA PHE A 73 15.98 -4.00 -2.84
C PHE A 73 15.98 -5.32 -3.59
N ALA A 74 14.97 -5.52 -4.42
CA ALA A 74 14.90 -6.59 -5.39
C ALA A 74 14.49 -6.04 -6.76
N ALA A 75 15.18 -6.47 -7.81
CA ALA A 75 14.81 -6.12 -9.18
C ALA A 75 14.38 -7.38 -9.93
N VAL A 76 13.18 -7.34 -10.51
CA VAL A 76 12.61 -8.44 -11.28
C VAL A 76 12.81 -8.18 -12.76
N TYR A 77 13.68 -8.96 -13.38
CA TYR A 77 14.00 -8.89 -14.81
C TYR A 77 13.41 -10.09 -15.57
N GLY A 78 13.12 -9.87 -16.85
CA GLY A 78 12.65 -10.93 -17.72
C GLY A 78 12.19 -10.35 -19.07
N ALA A 79 12.00 -11.22 -20.05
CA ALA A 79 11.47 -10.87 -21.35
C ALA A 79 10.07 -10.24 -21.26
N ASN A 80 9.61 -9.58 -22.33
CA ASN A 80 8.24 -9.14 -22.41
C ASN A 80 7.30 -10.35 -22.30
N ALA A 81 6.16 -10.16 -21.64
CA ALA A 81 5.20 -11.22 -21.33
C ALA A 81 5.69 -12.34 -20.37
N ALA A 82 6.86 -12.21 -19.74
CA ALA A 82 7.36 -13.18 -18.74
C ALA A 82 6.63 -13.15 -17.39
N GLY A 83 5.55 -12.38 -17.25
CA GLY A 83 4.75 -12.34 -16.02
C GLY A 83 5.19 -11.31 -14.97
N LYS A 84 6.19 -10.44 -15.23
CA LYS A 84 6.67 -9.42 -14.25
C LYS A 84 5.54 -8.57 -13.67
N SER A 85 4.74 -7.95 -14.50
CA SER A 85 3.59 -7.14 -14.07
C SER A 85 2.48 -7.99 -13.42
N ASN A 86 2.45 -9.31 -13.65
CA ASN A 86 1.49 -10.19 -12.99
C ASN A 86 1.84 -10.40 -11.51
N LEU A 87 3.12 -10.36 -11.13
CA LEU A 87 3.54 -10.34 -9.72
C LEU A 87 2.98 -9.10 -9.00
N VAL A 88 3.13 -7.92 -9.62
CA VAL A 88 2.59 -6.66 -9.07
C VAL A 88 1.07 -6.75 -8.95
N LYS A 89 0.38 -7.27 -9.98
CA LYS A 89 -1.07 -7.48 -9.97
C LYS A 89 -1.52 -8.48 -8.91
N ALA A 90 -0.75 -9.54 -8.65
CA ALA A 90 -1.08 -10.53 -7.63
C ALA A 90 -1.00 -9.93 -6.22
N LEU A 91 0.06 -9.17 -5.93
CA LEU A 91 0.20 -8.42 -4.67
C LEU A 91 -0.94 -7.40 -4.48
N ASP A 92 -1.26 -6.62 -5.54
CA ASP A 92 -2.36 -5.64 -5.50
C ASP A 92 -3.72 -6.32 -5.32
N TYR A 93 -3.93 -7.45 -5.99
CA TYR A 93 -5.15 -8.22 -5.88
C TYR A 93 -5.37 -8.70 -4.44
N MET A 94 -4.36 -9.33 -3.84
CA MET A 94 -4.42 -9.75 -2.43
C MET A 94 -4.69 -8.55 -1.50
N ARG A 95 -3.94 -7.45 -1.67
CA ARG A 95 -4.13 -6.23 -0.88
C ARG A 95 -5.56 -5.70 -0.99
N ARG A 96 -6.09 -5.61 -2.21
CA ARG A 96 -7.44 -5.10 -2.46
C ARG A 96 -8.54 -5.97 -1.87
N ILE A 97 -8.40 -7.29 -1.95
CA ILE A 97 -9.35 -8.23 -1.35
C ILE A 97 -9.41 -8.03 0.17
N VAL A 98 -8.26 -7.95 0.83
CA VAL A 98 -8.21 -7.73 2.28
C VAL A 98 -8.86 -6.39 2.67
N LEU A 99 -8.66 -5.34 1.90
CA LEU A 99 -9.14 -4.00 2.24
C LEU A 99 -10.60 -3.75 1.85
N TYR A 100 -11.03 -4.28 0.72
CA TYR A 100 -12.30 -3.91 0.09
C TYR A 100 -13.24 -5.08 -0.18
N GLY A 101 -12.78 -6.33 0.05
CA GLY A 101 -13.51 -7.56 -0.29
C GLY A 101 -13.32 -7.97 -1.76
N LEU A 102 -13.99 -9.04 -2.14
CA LEU A 102 -13.92 -9.59 -3.49
C LEU A 102 -14.43 -8.59 -4.53
N PRO A 103 -13.67 -8.33 -5.60
CA PRO A 103 -14.07 -7.40 -6.64
C PRO A 103 -15.23 -7.97 -7.47
N LYS A 104 -16.22 -7.13 -7.77
CA LYS A 104 -17.28 -7.49 -8.71
C LYS A 104 -16.73 -7.47 -10.14
N GLY A 105 -16.93 -8.53 -10.91
CA GLY A 105 -16.62 -8.58 -12.34
C GLY A 105 -15.19 -8.98 -12.72
N HIS A 106 -14.34 -9.40 -11.79
CA HIS A 106 -12.98 -9.89 -12.09
C HIS A 106 -12.82 -11.38 -11.77
N THR A 107 -13.76 -12.18 -12.25
CA THR A 107 -13.81 -13.62 -11.99
C THR A 107 -12.94 -14.46 -12.94
N ASP A 108 -12.32 -13.87 -13.94
CA ASP A 108 -11.54 -14.54 -15.01
C ASP A 108 -10.01 -14.41 -14.83
N MET A 109 -9.54 -14.05 -13.63
CA MET A 109 -8.10 -13.85 -13.35
C MET A 109 -7.36 -15.13 -12.95
N TYR A 110 -7.99 -16.28 -12.98
CA TYR A 110 -7.31 -17.57 -12.79
C TYR A 110 -6.29 -17.83 -13.91
N CYS A 111 -5.35 -18.75 -13.70
CA CYS A 111 -4.34 -19.12 -14.69
C CYS A 111 -4.96 -19.89 -15.86
N LYS A 112 -5.09 -19.25 -17.00
CA LYS A 112 -5.79 -19.75 -18.22
C LYS A 112 -4.97 -20.75 -19.05
N ILE A 113 -3.87 -21.27 -18.51
CA ILE A 113 -3.04 -22.26 -19.22
C ILE A 113 -3.72 -23.63 -19.29
N ASP A 114 -4.65 -23.90 -18.37
CA ASP A 114 -5.47 -25.09 -18.28
C ASP A 114 -6.89 -24.66 -17.91
N ASP A 115 -7.89 -25.10 -18.71
CA ASP A 115 -9.30 -24.79 -18.49
C ASP A 115 -9.82 -25.29 -17.12
N ALA A 116 -9.26 -26.39 -16.61
CA ALA A 116 -9.60 -26.92 -15.29
C ALA A 116 -9.26 -25.93 -14.15
N ASN A 117 -8.34 -25.02 -14.35
CA ASN A 117 -7.94 -24.03 -13.36
C ASN A 117 -9.05 -23.03 -12.99
N LYS A 118 -10.07 -22.92 -13.85
CA LYS A 118 -11.25 -22.08 -13.61
C LYS A 118 -12.01 -22.48 -12.34
N GLU A 119 -12.07 -23.77 -12.04
CA GLU A 119 -12.83 -24.30 -10.89
C GLU A 119 -11.91 -24.62 -9.70
N LYS A 120 -10.58 -24.41 -9.83
CA LYS A 120 -9.60 -24.63 -8.77
C LYS A 120 -9.40 -23.39 -7.91
N GLU A 121 -8.95 -23.59 -6.71
CA GLU A 121 -8.56 -22.53 -5.78
C GLU A 121 -7.34 -21.77 -6.30
N SER A 122 -7.41 -20.47 -6.18
CA SER A 122 -6.27 -19.56 -6.27
C SER A 122 -5.76 -19.29 -4.87
N TYR A 123 -4.46 -19.44 -4.66
CA TYR A 123 -3.79 -19.31 -3.36
C TYR A 123 -3.02 -17.99 -3.31
N PHE A 124 -3.14 -17.28 -2.19
CA PHE A 124 -2.40 -16.06 -1.90
C PHE A 124 -1.91 -16.08 -0.46
N GLU A 125 -0.61 -15.84 -0.26
CA GLU A 125 -0.04 -15.75 1.08
C GLU A 125 1.07 -14.70 1.14
N LEU A 126 1.05 -13.87 2.19
CA LEU A 126 2.10 -12.93 2.55
C LEU A 126 2.78 -13.40 3.82
N GLU A 127 4.11 -13.55 3.76
CA GLU A 127 4.94 -13.66 4.94
C GLU A 127 5.56 -12.28 5.26
N ILE A 128 5.34 -11.80 6.46
CA ILE A 128 5.80 -10.47 6.89
C ILE A 128 6.49 -10.53 8.25
N MET A 129 7.43 -9.63 8.44
CA MET A 129 8.05 -9.37 9.73
C MET A 129 7.41 -8.13 10.34
N LEU A 130 6.95 -8.23 11.59
CA LEU A 130 6.46 -7.13 12.41
C LEU A 130 7.25 -7.11 13.72
N GLY A 131 8.17 -6.15 13.84
CA GLY A 131 9.13 -6.13 14.94
C GLY A 131 10.07 -7.33 14.90
N GLU A 132 10.03 -8.16 15.94
CA GLU A 132 10.85 -9.38 16.04
C GLU A 132 10.10 -10.66 15.71
N LYS A 133 8.84 -10.56 15.29
CA LYS A 133 7.96 -11.68 14.98
C LYS A 133 7.70 -11.80 13.49
N TYR A 134 7.44 -13.02 13.05
CA TYR A 134 7.20 -13.36 11.66
C TYR A 134 5.81 -13.96 11.55
N TYR A 135 5.06 -13.55 10.52
CA TYR A 135 3.68 -13.98 10.32
C TYR A 135 3.45 -14.39 8.88
N ALA A 136 2.67 -15.43 8.67
CA ALA A 136 2.10 -15.82 7.39
C ALA A 136 0.58 -15.58 7.44
N TYR A 137 0.07 -14.74 6.57
CA TYR A 137 -1.35 -14.50 6.37
C TYR A 137 -1.73 -14.85 4.94
N GLY A 138 -2.75 -15.67 4.77
CA GLY A 138 -3.19 -16.09 3.44
C GLY A 138 -4.65 -16.50 3.39
N PHE A 139 -5.09 -16.75 2.15
CA PHE A 139 -6.42 -17.27 1.85
C PHE A 139 -6.42 -18.02 0.51
N GLU A 140 -7.41 -18.88 0.33
CA GLU A 140 -7.76 -19.49 -0.94
C GLU A 140 -9.11 -19.01 -1.42
N VAL A 141 -9.25 -18.84 -2.74
CA VAL A 141 -10.44 -18.30 -3.39
C VAL A 141 -10.67 -18.94 -4.74
N ILE A 142 -11.89 -19.36 -5.05
CA ILE A 142 -12.28 -19.77 -6.41
C ILE A 142 -12.68 -18.50 -7.16
N LEU A 143 -11.77 -17.98 -8.00
CA LEU A 143 -11.91 -16.67 -8.65
C LEU A 143 -13.15 -16.59 -9.55
N ASN A 144 -13.43 -17.65 -10.31
CA ASN A 144 -14.59 -17.72 -11.20
C ASN A 144 -15.93 -17.66 -10.47
N GLN A 145 -15.97 -18.07 -9.21
CA GLN A 145 -17.16 -18.08 -8.38
C GLN A 145 -17.23 -16.90 -7.40
N SER A 146 -16.10 -16.14 -7.26
CA SER A 146 -15.93 -15.10 -6.25
C SER A 146 -16.22 -15.60 -4.84
N LYS A 147 -15.66 -16.75 -4.47
CA LYS A 147 -15.89 -17.45 -3.19
C LYS A 147 -14.59 -17.78 -2.52
N PHE A 148 -14.45 -17.39 -1.25
CA PHE A 148 -13.36 -17.86 -0.42
C PHE A 148 -13.57 -19.33 -0.04
N VAL A 149 -12.46 -20.06 0.05
CA VAL A 149 -12.41 -21.46 0.46
C VAL A 149 -11.82 -21.59 1.85
N SER A 150 -10.73 -20.90 2.10
CA SER A 150 -9.99 -20.94 3.37
C SER A 150 -9.34 -19.60 3.67
N GLU A 151 -9.02 -19.38 4.96
CA GLU A 151 -8.27 -18.22 5.45
C GLU A 151 -7.46 -18.62 6.67
N TRP A 152 -6.21 -18.11 6.80
CA TRP A 152 -5.35 -18.41 7.94
C TRP A 152 -4.43 -17.25 8.31
N LEU A 153 -4.03 -17.23 9.59
CA LEU A 153 -2.95 -16.43 10.14
C LEU A 153 -2.12 -17.26 11.09
N ILE A 154 -0.81 -17.29 10.84
CA ILE A 154 0.16 -18.14 11.53
C ILE A 154 1.34 -17.28 11.98
N GLU A 155 1.81 -17.43 13.21
CA GLU A 155 3.09 -16.93 13.68
C GLU A 155 4.18 -17.97 13.36
N LEU A 156 5.17 -17.58 12.54
CA LEU A 156 6.31 -18.40 12.18
C LEU A 156 7.40 -18.25 13.24
N THR A 157 7.86 -19.36 13.80
CA THR A 157 8.88 -19.34 14.84
C THR A 157 10.26 -19.71 14.29
N SER A 158 11.32 -19.27 14.96
CA SER A 158 12.71 -19.46 14.51
C SER A 158 13.16 -20.92 14.48
N ASP A 159 12.42 -21.83 15.10
CA ASP A 159 12.66 -23.27 15.11
C ASP A 159 11.81 -24.02 14.07
N ASN A 160 11.35 -23.32 13.05
CA ASN A 160 10.48 -23.81 11.97
C ASN A 160 9.15 -24.43 12.44
N ARG A 161 8.69 -24.06 13.64
CA ARG A 161 7.35 -24.39 14.10
C ARG A 161 6.38 -23.29 13.72
N GLU A 162 5.19 -23.69 13.35
CA GLU A 162 4.06 -22.83 13.07
C GLU A 162 3.18 -22.75 14.30
N LYS A 163 2.85 -21.52 14.71
CA LYS A 163 1.92 -21.28 15.80
C LYS A 163 0.66 -20.68 15.24
N LEU A 164 -0.40 -21.46 15.23
CA LEU A 164 -1.69 -21.02 14.74
C LEU A 164 -2.19 -19.80 15.55
N ILE A 165 -2.64 -18.77 14.85
CA ILE A 165 -3.43 -17.67 15.43
C ILE A 165 -4.89 -17.94 15.13
N PHE A 166 -5.24 -18.12 13.85
CA PHE A 166 -6.53 -18.68 13.46
C PHE A 166 -6.44 -19.39 12.11
N SER A 167 -7.33 -20.33 11.87
CA SER A 167 -7.63 -20.89 10.56
C SER A 167 -9.14 -21.01 10.35
N ARG A 168 -9.55 -20.93 9.10
CA ARG A 168 -10.93 -21.07 8.67
C ARG A 168 -10.98 -21.92 7.41
N ASP A 169 -11.75 -23.00 7.45
CA ASP A 169 -12.15 -23.80 6.28
C ASP A 169 -13.65 -23.59 6.07
N ILE A 170 -14.00 -22.83 5.05
CA ILE A 170 -15.38 -22.39 4.80
C ILE A 170 -16.23 -23.57 4.30
N ASN A 171 -15.65 -24.42 3.44
CA ASN A 171 -16.36 -25.56 2.88
C ASN A 171 -16.78 -26.58 3.96
N ARG A 172 -15.98 -26.71 5.03
CA ARG A 172 -16.26 -27.60 6.16
C ARG A 172 -16.93 -26.90 7.33
N GLY A 173 -17.07 -25.58 7.30
CA GLY A 173 -17.59 -24.78 8.40
C GLY A 173 -16.70 -24.86 9.64
N ILE A 174 -15.38 -25.06 9.49
CA ILE A 174 -14.42 -25.19 10.60
C ILE A 174 -13.75 -23.86 10.86
N PHE A 175 -13.74 -23.45 12.13
CA PHE A 175 -13.00 -22.31 12.63
C PHE A 175 -12.14 -22.73 13.81
N GLU A 176 -10.83 -22.44 13.74
CA GLU A 176 -9.88 -22.75 14.80
C GLU A 176 -9.16 -21.47 15.24
N PHE A 177 -9.10 -21.26 16.57
CA PHE A 177 -8.34 -20.18 17.19
C PHE A 177 -7.19 -20.78 18.02
N GLY A 178 -5.98 -20.29 17.76
CA GLY A 178 -4.78 -20.75 18.45
C GLY A 178 -4.71 -20.32 19.92
N ASP A 179 -3.74 -20.90 20.64
CA ASP A 179 -3.58 -20.75 22.09
C ASP A 179 -3.47 -19.28 22.55
N THR A 180 -2.88 -18.40 21.73
CA THR A 180 -2.75 -16.96 22.05
C THR A 180 -4.09 -16.24 22.19
N LEU A 181 -5.16 -16.78 21.62
CA LEU A 181 -6.50 -16.20 21.62
C LEU A 181 -7.46 -16.91 22.58
N GLN A 182 -6.98 -17.90 23.36
CA GLN A 182 -7.80 -18.70 24.30
C GLN A 182 -8.10 -18.00 25.62
N GLU A 183 -7.76 -16.71 25.78
CA GLU A 183 -8.11 -15.94 26.97
C GLU A 183 -9.64 -15.93 27.17
N LYS A 184 -10.09 -16.26 28.41
CA LYS A 184 -11.51 -16.30 28.75
C LYS A 184 -12.18 -14.94 28.49
N GLY A 185 -13.33 -14.94 27.87
CA GLY A 185 -14.08 -13.75 27.44
C GLY A 185 -13.62 -13.18 26.09
N LEU A 186 -12.35 -13.32 25.71
CA LEU A 186 -11.90 -13.05 24.34
C LEU A 186 -12.37 -14.14 23.39
N ILE A 187 -12.06 -15.40 23.72
CA ILE A 187 -12.43 -16.53 22.86
C ILE A 187 -13.95 -16.63 22.66
N ASP A 188 -14.73 -16.30 23.70
CA ASP A 188 -16.19 -16.30 23.60
C ASP A 188 -16.68 -15.24 22.57
N LYS A 189 -16.07 -14.03 22.58
CA LYS A 189 -16.36 -12.99 21.59
C LYS A 189 -15.92 -13.36 20.19
N LEU A 190 -14.73 -13.98 20.07
CA LEU A 190 -14.21 -14.42 18.77
C LEU A 190 -15.08 -15.51 18.16
N LYS A 191 -15.61 -16.43 18.97
CA LYS A 191 -16.55 -17.48 18.53
C LYS A 191 -17.84 -16.85 17.99
N VAL A 192 -18.42 -15.86 18.64
CA VAL A 192 -19.60 -15.15 18.14
C VAL A 192 -19.30 -14.51 16.77
N TYR A 193 -18.15 -13.83 16.60
CA TYR A 193 -17.78 -13.27 15.30
C TYR A 193 -17.50 -14.35 14.24
N ALA A 194 -16.99 -15.49 14.64
CA ALA A 194 -16.77 -16.63 13.74
C ALA A 194 -18.11 -17.26 13.30
N GLU A 195 -19.06 -17.43 14.23
CA GLU A 195 -20.42 -17.95 13.95
C GLU A 195 -21.14 -17.05 12.95
N ASP A 196 -21.03 -15.71 13.09
CA ASP A 196 -21.67 -14.73 12.18
C ASP A 196 -21.18 -14.86 10.72
N ILE A 197 -19.96 -15.38 10.51
CA ILE A 197 -19.36 -15.47 9.17
C ILE A 197 -18.99 -16.91 8.77
N GLN A 198 -19.37 -17.90 9.55
CA GLN A 198 -18.89 -19.28 9.40
C GLN A 198 -19.11 -19.85 8.00
N GLU A 199 -20.29 -19.60 7.42
CA GLU A 199 -20.67 -20.05 6.09
C GLU A 199 -20.61 -18.93 5.02
N ASP A 200 -20.18 -17.71 5.39
CA ASP A 200 -20.10 -16.59 4.46
C ASP A 200 -18.79 -16.64 3.65
N ASP A 201 -18.90 -17.16 2.44
CA ASP A 201 -17.78 -17.29 1.50
C ASP A 201 -17.38 -15.97 0.79
N SER A 202 -18.00 -14.85 1.16
CA SER A 202 -17.76 -13.53 0.53
C SER A 202 -16.84 -12.61 1.33
N ILE A 203 -16.55 -12.93 2.60
CA ILE A 203 -15.80 -12.06 3.51
C ILE A 203 -14.67 -12.78 4.23
N LEU A 204 -13.61 -12.03 4.55
CA LEU A 204 -12.46 -12.49 5.34
C LEU A 204 -12.62 -12.10 6.82
N LEU A 205 -12.18 -12.96 7.74
CA LEU A 205 -12.14 -12.66 9.17
C LEU A 205 -11.24 -11.45 9.44
N LEU A 206 -10.05 -11.38 8.82
CA LEU A 206 -9.14 -10.25 9.00
C LEU A 206 -9.83 -8.92 8.68
N SER A 207 -10.60 -8.85 7.58
CA SER A 207 -11.36 -7.65 7.20
C SER A 207 -12.47 -7.34 8.21
N THR A 208 -13.17 -8.36 8.68
CA THR A 208 -14.27 -8.25 9.67
C THR A 208 -13.75 -7.75 11.01
N MET A 209 -12.61 -8.26 11.45
CA MET A 209 -11.97 -7.84 12.71
C MET A 209 -11.55 -6.36 12.67
N ASN A 210 -11.31 -5.78 11.51
CA ASN A 210 -10.92 -4.38 11.36
C ASN A 210 -12.09 -3.41 11.10
N LYS A 211 -13.34 -3.89 11.16
CA LYS A 211 -14.55 -3.06 11.03
C LYS A 211 -15.22 -2.86 12.40
N ASN A 212 -15.19 -1.61 12.93
CA ASN A 212 -15.93 -1.20 14.13
C ASN A 212 -15.69 -2.04 15.41
N LYS A 213 -14.46 -2.54 15.63
CA LYS A 213 -14.10 -3.39 16.80
C LYS A 213 -13.28 -2.64 17.87
N ARG A 214 -13.40 -1.30 17.99
CA ARG A 214 -12.59 -0.48 18.91
C ARG A 214 -12.57 -1.02 20.34
N ASN A 215 -13.73 -1.39 20.87
CA ASN A 215 -13.85 -1.88 22.27
C ASN A 215 -13.10 -3.20 22.48
N LEU A 216 -13.06 -4.08 21.46
CA LEU A 216 -12.33 -5.34 21.53
C LEU A 216 -10.83 -5.10 21.66
N TYR A 217 -10.26 -4.23 20.83
CA TYR A 217 -8.85 -3.87 20.84
C TYR A 217 -8.42 -3.10 22.11
N GLN A 218 -9.34 -2.34 22.72
CA GLN A 218 -9.07 -1.68 24.00
C GLN A 218 -9.04 -2.65 25.18
N GLN A 219 -9.85 -3.70 25.10
CA GLN A 219 -10.00 -4.66 26.19
C GLN A 219 -8.96 -5.77 26.15
N TYR A 220 -8.55 -6.22 24.97
CA TYR A 220 -7.67 -7.37 24.77
C TYR A 220 -6.49 -7.01 23.87
N THR A 221 -5.28 -7.19 24.40
CA THR A 221 -4.05 -6.90 23.65
C THR A 221 -3.70 -8.01 22.64
N ASN A 222 -4.12 -9.24 22.92
CA ASN A 222 -3.78 -10.42 22.09
C ASN A 222 -4.41 -10.39 20.69
N VAL A 223 -5.49 -9.62 20.51
CA VAL A 223 -6.11 -9.42 19.19
C VAL A 223 -5.46 -8.33 18.33
N ALA A 224 -4.51 -7.57 18.90
CA ALA A 224 -3.86 -6.46 18.20
C ALA A 224 -3.20 -6.94 16.87
N ILE A 225 -2.79 -8.20 16.81
CA ILE A 225 -2.18 -8.79 15.61
C ILE A 225 -3.09 -8.71 14.38
N PHE A 226 -4.40 -8.85 14.49
CA PHE A 226 -5.33 -8.66 13.38
C PHE A 226 -5.26 -7.23 12.81
N GLN A 227 -5.13 -6.25 13.71
CA GLN A 227 -4.99 -4.86 13.32
C GLN A 227 -3.60 -4.58 12.74
N GLU A 228 -2.55 -5.13 13.32
CA GLU A 228 -1.18 -4.94 12.87
C GLU A 228 -0.97 -5.47 11.44
N ILE A 229 -1.44 -6.70 11.14
CA ILE A 229 -1.40 -7.29 9.79
C ILE A 229 -2.21 -6.45 8.80
N TYR A 230 -3.45 -6.10 9.15
CA TYR A 230 -4.32 -5.29 8.29
C TYR A 230 -3.72 -3.92 7.98
N MET A 231 -3.16 -3.25 9.00
CA MET A 231 -2.52 -1.95 8.86
C MET A 231 -1.23 -2.04 8.02
N TRP A 232 -0.46 -3.11 8.17
CA TRP A 232 0.71 -3.33 7.31
C TRP A 232 0.31 -3.46 5.84
N ILE A 233 -0.70 -4.28 5.53
CA ILE A 233 -1.24 -4.43 4.18
C ILE A 233 -1.80 -3.10 3.64
N ASN A 234 -2.45 -2.31 4.47
CA ASN A 234 -3.08 -1.05 4.08
C ASN A 234 -2.07 0.10 3.89
N GLU A 235 -1.14 0.27 4.83
CA GLU A 235 -0.30 1.46 4.93
C GLU A 235 1.14 1.23 4.51
N ASN A 236 1.68 0.01 4.70
CA ASN A 236 3.09 -0.26 4.47
C ASN A 236 3.37 -0.90 3.12
N LEU A 237 2.42 -1.69 2.58
CA LEU A 237 2.53 -2.25 1.23
C LEU A 237 1.99 -1.25 0.20
N ASP A 238 2.90 -0.59 -0.51
CA ASP A 238 2.59 0.46 -1.49
C ASP A 238 2.86 -0.04 -2.90
N ILE A 239 1.80 -0.18 -3.71
CA ILE A 239 1.86 -0.82 -5.03
C ILE A 239 1.54 0.19 -6.12
N ASN A 240 2.48 0.34 -7.05
CA ASN A 240 2.49 1.40 -8.04
C ASN A 240 2.58 0.87 -9.47
N TYR A 241 1.68 1.35 -10.31
CA TYR A 241 1.59 1.02 -11.73
C TYR A 241 2.11 2.15 -12.60
N PRO A 242 2.60 1.85 -13.83
CA PRO A 242 3.19 2.85 -14.70
C PRO A 242 2.24 3.97 -15.14
N ASN A 243 0.94 3.69 -15.19
CA ASN A 243 -0.10 4.60 -15.66
C ASN A 243 -0.75 5.43 -14.55
N ARG A 244 -0.24 5.34 -13.32
CA ARG A 244 -0.75 6.08 -12.15
C ARG A 244 0.36 6.87 -11.50
N PRO A 245 0.09 8.06 -10.93
CA PRO A 245 1.03 8.75 -10.08
C PRO A 245 1.43 7.88 -8.88
N ILE A 246 2.71 7.85 -8.54
CA ILE A 246 3.21 7.17 -7.33
C ILE A 246 2.93 8.04 -6.11
N SER A 247 3.11 9.35 -6.25
CA SER A 247 2.98 10.33 -5.17
C SER A 247 1.74 11.20 -5.35
N ASP A 248 1.10 11.54 -4.24
CA ASP A 248 0.09 12.60 -4.17
C ASP A 248 0.73 13.99 -3.92
N TYR A 249 2.06 14.07 -3.92
CA TYR A 249 2.85 15.28 -3.63
C TYR A 249 2.57 15.93 -2.26
N SER A 250 1.92 15.23 -1.36
CA SER A 250 1.66 15.76 -0.01
C SER A 250 2.94 16.09 0.76
N TYR A 251 4.05 15.44 0.42
CA TYR A 251 5.36 15.75 0.99
C TYR A 251 5.82 17.18 0.66
N MET A 252 5.54 17.68 -0.56
CA MET A 252 5.85 19.07 -0.93
C MET A 252 4.94 20.07 -0.22
N ALA A 253 3.65 19.71 -0.09
CA ALA A 253 2.67 20.59 0.56
C ALA A 253 2.89 20.73 2.08
N LYS A 254 3.52 19.72 2.71
CA LYS A 254 3.74 19.64 4.17
C LYS A 254 5.16 19.95 4.60
N THR A 255 6.11 20.09 3.66
CA THR A 255 7.50 20.30 4.02
C THR A 255 7.74 21.70 4.55
N GLU A 256 8.46 21.77 5.68
CA GLU A 256 9.00 23.03 6.19
C GLU A 256 10.38 23.33 5.58
N ASN A 257 11.04 22.31 5.01
CA ASN A 257 12.38 22.44 4.42
C ASN A 257 12.35 22.28 2.90
N VAL A 258 11.87 23.33 2.23
CA VAL A 258 11.79 23.42 0.76
C VAL A 258 13.17 23.29 0.11
N GLU A 259 14.20 23.88 0.73
CA GLU A 259 15.57 23.87 0.20
C GLU A 259 16.16 22.45 0.12
N GLU A 260 15.92 21.62 1.14
CA GLU A 260 16.39 20.23 1.15
C GLU A 260 15.69 19.41 0.07
N VAL A 261 14.38 19.54 -0.07
CA VAL A 261 13.61 18.86 -1.12
C VAL A 261 14.11 19.29 -2.50
N CYS A 262 14.28 20.60 -2.73
CA CYS A 262 14.82 21.13 -3.99
C CYS A 262 16.24 20.64 -4.27
N ARG A 263 17.09 20.53 -3.25
CA ARG A 263 18.45 19.98 -3.41
C ARG A 263 18.41 18.53 -3.90
N ILE A 264 17.52 17.72 -3.36
CA ILE A 264 17.31 16.34 -3.80
C ILE A 264 16.80 16.31 -5.24
N ILE A 265 15.76 17.10 -5.57
CA ILE A 265 15.18 17.21 -6.92
C ILE A 265 16.27 17.61 -7.94
N SER A 266 17.01 18.68 -7.64
CA SER A 266 18.08 19.19 -8.52
C SER A 266 19.19 18.17 -8.73
N ALA A 267 19.48 17.33 -7.73
CA ALA A 267 20.48 16.28 -7.85
C ALA A 267 20.14 15.27 -8.97
N PHE A 268 18.89 15.13 -9.38
CA PHE A 268 18.45 14.32 -10.51
C PHE A 268 18.48 15.06 -11.86
N GLY A 269 19.02 16.28 -11.91
CA GLY A 269 19.17 17.02 -13.16
C GLY A 269 17.86 17.57 -13.74
N THR A 270 16.86 17.76 -12.93
CA THR A 270 15.53 18.28 -13.34
C THR A 270 15.56 19.77 -13.69
N GLY A 271 16.59 20.50 -13.25
CA GLY A 271 16.65 21.96 -13.38
C GLY A 271 15.73 22.72 -12.40
N ILE A 272 14.90 22.03 -11.63
CA ILE A 272 14.04 22.67 -10.62
C ILE A 272 14.89 23.22 -9.49
N THR A 273 14.74 24.52 -9.21
CA THR A 273 15.45 25.24 -8.14
C THR A 273 14.55 25.61 -6.97
N GLY A 274 13.22 25.57 -7.17
CA GLY A 274 12.24 25.89 -6.15
C GLY A 274 10.84 25.42 -6.51
N PHE A 275 9.96 25.39 -5.52
CA PHE A 275 8.53 25.18 -5.72
C PHE A 275 7.72 26.01 -4.72
N LYS A 276 6.49 26.36 -5.09
CA LYS A 276 5.56 27.13 -4.24
C LYS A 276 4.16 26.59 -4.36
N MET A 277 3.43 26.60 -3.24
CA MET A 277 1.98 26.44 -3.25
C MET A 277 1.34 27.76 -3.65
N VAL A 278 0.49 27.74 -4.66
CA VAL A 278 -0.16 28.92 -5.25
C VAL A 278 -1.67 28.73 -5.22
N ASP A 279 -2.39 29.77 -4.81
CA ASP A 279 -3.85 29.75 -4.86
C ASP A 279 -4.33 29.80 -6.31
N VAL A 280 -5.35 29.01 -6.60
CA VAL A 280 -6.04 28.96 -7.90
C VAL A 280 -7.55 29.03 -7.69
N SER A 281 -8.26 29.60 -8.69
CA SER A 281 -9.71 29.69 -8.62
C SER A 281 -10.35 28.29 -8.57
N PRO A 282 -11.19 27.99 -7.56
CA PRO A 282 -11.90 26.73 -7.47
C PRO A 282 -12.77 26.44 -8.70
N GLU A 283 -13.36 27.47 -9.33
CA GLU A 283 -14.19 27.32 -10.52
C GLU A 283 -13.40 26.75 -11.70
N LYS A 284 -12.11 27.13 -11.81
CA LYS A 284 -11.22 26.64 -12.86
C LYS A 284 -10.92 25.16 -12.70
N VAL A 285 -10.79 24.70 -11.46
CA VAL A 285 -10.47 23.30 -11.12
C VAL A 285 -11.72 22.43 -11.12
N LEU A 286 -12.79 22.92 -10.49
CA LEU A 286 -14.04 22.19 -10.30
C LEU A 286 -14.97 22.27 -11.51
N GLY A 287 -14.77 23.25 -12.41
CA GLY A 287 -15.64 23.46 -13.58
C GLY A 287 -15.69 22.28 -14.55
N ASN A 288 -14.62 21.49 -14.61
CA ASN A 288 -14.53 20.29 -15.45
C ASN A 288 -15.04 19.01 -14.76
N ILE A 289 -15.47 19.09 -13.50
CA ILE A 289 -15.98 17.96 -12.72
C ILE A 289 -17.51 17.95 -12.79
N PRO A 290 -18.15 16.80 -13.07
CA PRO A 290 -19.60 16.70 -13.03
C PRO A 290 -20.17 17.22 -11.70
N LYS A 291 -21.30 17.98 -11.80
CA LYS A 291 -21.87 18.68 -10.64
C LYS A 291 -22.07 17.80 -9.42
N GLN A 292 -22.61 16.61 -9.61
CA GLN A 292 -22.85 15.66 -8.50
C GLN A 292 -21.57 15.29 -7.76
N ILE A 293 -20.49 14.95 -8.48
CA ILE A 293 -19.20 14.61 -7.88
C ILE A 293 -18.59 15.81 -7.15
N ARG A 294 -18.74 17.00 -7.71
CA ARG A 294 -18.27 18.23 -7.08
C ARG A 294 -19.00 18.53 -5.78
N ASP A 295 -20.33 18.42 -5.78
CA ASP A 295 -21.17 18.67 -4.61
C ASP A 295 -20.86 17.64 -3.49
N ASP A 296 -20.68 16.37 -3.84
CA ASP A 296 -20.25 15.31 -2.91
C ASP A 296 -18.86 15.61 -2.31
N LEU A 297 -17.90 16.06 -3.12
CA LEU A 297 -16.56 16.43 -2.64
C LEU A 297 -16.58 17.59 -1.64
N ILE A 298 -17.32 18.63 -1.95
CA ILE A 298 -17.46 19.80 -1.07
C ILE A 298 -18.12 19.37 0.25
N SER A 299 -19.22 18.63 0.19
CA SER A 299 -19.91 18.11 1.37
C SER A 299 -19.02 17.21 2.24
N ASP A 300 -18.19 16.34 1.62
CA ASP A 300 -17.23 15.50 2.34
C ASP A 300 -16.18 16.37 3.09
N ILE A 301 -15.71 17.47 2.47
CA ILE A 301 -14.73 18.38 3.08
C ILE A 301 -15.36 19.14 4.25
N GLU A 302 -16.55 19.69 4.06
CA GLU A 302 -17.30 20.43 5.10
C GLU A 302 -17.57 19.56 6.31
N THR A 303 -18.10 18.34 6.09
CA THR A 303 -18.39 17.38 7.16
C THR A 303 -17.14 17.05 7.98
N LYS A 304 -16.03 16.75 7.32
CA LYS A 304 -14.79 16.41 8.02
C LYS A 304 -14.13 17.61 8.70
N THR A 305 -14.24 18.80 8.09
CA THR A 305 -13.76 20.02 8.74
C THR A 305 -14.55 20.32 10.01
N ALA A 306 -15.86 20.12 10.00
CA ALA A 306 -16.72 20.26 11.18
C ALA A 306 -16.39 19.23 12.26
N GLU A 307 -16.17 17.96 11.91
CA GLU A 307 -15.73 16.91 12.84
C GLU A 307 -14.39 17.27 13.51
N MET A 308 -13.43 17.79 12.77
CA MET A 308 -12.11 18.20 13.29
C MET A 308 -12.19 19.45 14.19
N LYS A 309 -13.06 20.42 13.86
CA LYS A 309 -13.33 21.57 14.75
C LYS A 309 -13.86 21.10 16.11
N ASN A 310 -14.79 20.14 16.12
CA ASN A 310 -15.36 19.57 17.35
C ASN A 310 -14.32 18.84 18.21
N GLU A 311 -13.31 18.22 17.60
CA GLU A 311 -12.21 17.54 18.28
C GLU A 311 -11.08 18.49 18.72
N LYS A 312 -11.21 19.81 18.56
CA LYS A 312 -10.17 20.84 18.82
C LYS A 312 -8.84 20.59 18.09
N LYS A 313 -8.87 19.94 16.95
CA LYS A 313 -7.70 19.76 16.10
C LYS A 313 -7.58 20.96 15.15
N LEU A 314 -6.54 21.77 15.35
CA LEU A 314 -6.25 23.03 14.63
C LEU A 314 -5.74 22.84 13.18
N GLU A 315 -5.83 21.66 12.59
CA GLU A 315 -5.30 21.42 11.25
C GLU A 315 -6.41 21.59 10.18
N GLU A 316 -6.10 22.39 9.13
CA GLU A 316 -6.95 22.48 7.95
C GLU A 316 -7.08 21.10 7.28
N PHE A 317 -8.30 20.67 7.04
CA PHE A 317 -8.57 19.46 6.27
C PHE A 317 -8.62 19.82 4.78
N GLY A 318 -7.84 19.07 3.98
CA GLY A 318 -7.85 19.23 2.54
C GLY A 318 -7.92 17.88 1.82
N ILE A 319 -8.60 17.85 0.69
CA ILE A 319 -8.60 16.72 -0.23
C ILE A 319 -7.57 16.98 -1.33
N VAL A 320 -6.65 16.03 -1.52
CA VAL A 320 -5.70 16.07 -2.63
C VAL A 320 -6.37 15.46 -3.87
N MET A 321 -6.34 16.22 -4.95
CA MET A 321 -6.75 15.79 -6.29
C MET A 321 -5.50 15.68 -7.16
N ARG A 322 -5.21 14.49 -7.67
CA ARG A 322 -4.00 14.21 -8.44
C ARG A 322 -4.33 13.48 -9.73
N SER A 323 -3.85 13.99 -10.85
CA SER A 323 -3.75 13.31 -12.13
C SER A 323 -2.28 13.19 -12.55
N ALA A 324 -1.99 12.62 -13.71
CA ALA A 324 -0.62 12.54 -14.21
C ALA A 324 0.06 13.91 -14.32
N ARG A 325 -0.71 14.96 -14.68
CA ARG A 325 -0.19 16.31 -14.96
C ARG A 325 -0.85 17.43 -14.16
N ASP A 326 -1.68 17.08 -13.17
CA ASP A 326 -2.37 18.06 -12.33
C ASP A 326 -2.25 17.66 -10.86
N PHE A 327 -2.14 18.67 -10.03
CA PHE A 327 -2.16 18.55 -8.58
C PHE A 327 -2.93 19.71 -7.99
N PHE A 328 -3.93 19.40 -7.16
CA PHE A 328 -4.70 20.41 -6.43
C PHE A 328 -4.97 19.94 -5.01
N ILE A 329 -4.99 20.87 -4.08
CA ILE A 329 -5.50 20.68 -2.73
C ILE A 329 -6.76 21.53 -2.60
N LEU A 330 -7.90 20.88 -2.34
CA LEU A 330 -9.13 21.57 -1.98
C LEU A 330 -9.27 21.56 -0.46
N SER A 331 -9.57 22.72 0.11
CA SER A 331 -9.90 22.88 1.53
C SER A 331 -11.07 23.83 1.68
N VAL A 332 -11.72 23.82 2.84
CA VAL A 332 -12.76 24.79 3.22
C VAL A 332 -12.21 25.57 4.40
N ASP A 333 -12.27 26.91 4.30
CA ASP A 333 -11.81 27.79 5.36
C ASP A 333 -12.84 27.92 6.52
N GLN A 334 -12.52 28.79 7.48
CA GLN A 334 -13.40 29.00 8.65
C GLN A 334 -14.75 29.64 8.30
N ASP A 335 -14.80 30.35 7.18
CA ASP A 335 -15.98 31.05 6.64
C ASP A 335 -16.74 30.21 5.58
N GLU A 336 -16.44 28.90 5.53
CA GLU A 336 -17.04 27.92 4.59
C GLU A 336 -16.72 28.20 3.10
N ASN A 337 -15.70 29.00 2.79
CA ASN A 337 -15.29 29.23 1.42
C ASN A 337 -14.36 28.10 0.95
N VAL A 338 -14.62 27.59 -0.26
CA VAL A 338 -13.75 26.60 -0.91
C VAL A 338 -12.48 27.26 -1.39
N LYS A 339 -11.33 26.79 -0.91
CA LYS A 339 -9.99 27.20 -1.35
C LYS A 339 -9.35 26.08 -2.17
N CYS A 340 -8.63 26.48 -3.20
CA CYS A 340 -7.87 25.56 -4.03
C CYS A 340 -6.43 26.03 -4.18
N LYS A 341 -5.47 25.13 -3.96
CA LYS A 341 -4.03 25.39 -4.15
C LYS A 341 -3.43 24.39 -5.11
N THR A 342 -2.42 24.80 -5.87
CA THR A 342 -1.60 23.95 -6.72
C THR A 342 -0.12 24.18 -6.46
N ILE A 343 0.74 23.23 -6.91
CA ILE A 343 2.19 23.39 -6.88
C ILE A 343 2.66 24.01 -8.20
N LYS A 344 3.57 24.97 -8.11
CA LYS A 344 4.31 25.50 -9.25
C LYS A 344 5.80 25.45 -8.99
N PHE A 345 6.58 25.23 -10.04
CA PHE A 345 8.02 25.05 -10.00
C PHE A 345 8.76 26.25 -10.59
N SER A 346 9.98 26.51 -10.11
CA SER A 346 10.90 27.51 -10.67
C SER A 346 12.19 26.86 -11.17
N HIS A 347 12.74 27.40 -12.28
CA HIS A 347 13.99 26.98 -12.91
C HIS A 347 14.98 28.15 -12.92
N GLY A 348 15.64 28.43 -11.78
CA GLY A 348 16.68 29.44 -11.63
C GLY A 348 16.19 30.88 -11.36
N LYS A 349 15.04 31.29 -11.91
CA LYS A 349 14.44 32.62 -11.62
C LYS A 349 13.18 32.46 -10.82
N GLU A 350 13.17 32.91 -9.58
CA GLU A 350 12.04 32.73 -8.63
C GLU A 350 10.70 33.30 -9.08
N ASN A 351 10.70 34.31 -9.97
CA ASN A 351 9.50 34.98 -10.43
C ASN A 351 8.84 34.28 -11.63
N VAL A 352 9.49 33.27 -12.22
CA VAL A 352 8.94 32.50 -13.34
C VAL A 352 8.53 31.12 -12.80
N LEU A 353 7.21 30.89 -12.76
CA LEU A 353 6.63 29.68 -12.21
C LEU A 353 5.97 28.85 -13.30
N PHE A 354 6.33 27.59 -13.36
CA PHE A 354 5.81 26.59 -14.30
C PHE A 354 4.80 25.67 -13.60
N ASN A 355 3.76 25.28 -14.32
CA ASN A 355 2.82 24.28 -13.84
C ASN A 355 3.46 22.89 -13.98
N ILE A 356 2.97 21.90 -13.25
CA ILE A 356 3.42 20.52 -13.37
C ILE A 356 3.21 19.97 -14.80
N SER A 357 2.15 20.43 -15.50
CA SER A 357 1.86 20.06 -16.88
C SER A 357 2.88 20.56 -17.90
N GLU A 358 3.71 21.56 -17.52
CA GLU A 358 4.78 22.12 -18.34
C GLU A 358 6.11 21.40 -18.14
N GLU A 359 6.20 20.51 -17.13
CA GLU A 359 7.39 19.71 -16.87
C GLU A 359 7.48 18.50 -17.83
N SER A 360 8.71 18.01 -18.03
CA SER A 360 8.93 16.80 -18.81
C SER A 360 8.42 15.55 -18.09
N ASP A 361 8.07 14.49 -18.85
CA ASP A 361 7.66 13.21 -18.26
C ASP A 361 8.72 12.62 -17.31
N GLY A 362 10.00 12.78 -17.65
CA GLY A 362 11.11 12.37 -16.80
C GLY A 362 11.17 13.16 -15.49
N THR A 363 10.94 14.50 -15.53
CA THR A 363 10.85 15.34 -14.34
C THR A 363 9.68 14.92 -13.46
N ILE A 364 8.49 14.73 -14.03
CA ILE A 364 7.30 14.27 -13.31
C ILE A 364 7.56 12.92 -12.65
N ARG A 365 8.19 11.99 -13.37
CA ARG A 365 8.54 10.66 -12.82
C ARG A 365 9.50 10.76 -11.64
N ILE A 366 10.51 11.62 -11.70
CA ILE A 366 11.43 11.86 -10.58
C ILE A 366 10.66 12.46 -9.40
N LEU A 367 9.80 13.45 -9.61
CA LEU A 367 8.97 14.03 -8.55
C LEU A 367 8.09 12.97 -7.87
N ASP A 368 7.50 12.06 -8.63
CA ASP A 368 6.72 10.94 -8.10
C ASP A 368 7.60 9.99 -7.25
N LEU A 369 8.77 9.64 -7.74
CA LEU A 369 9.70 8.73 -7.06
C LEU A 369 10.31 9.34 -5.79
N LEU A 370 10.31 10.65 -5.63
CA LEU A 370 10.79 11.30 -4.40
C LEU A 370 9.98 10.91 -3.17
N GLU A 371 8.69 10.61 -3.30
CA GLU A 371 7.88 10.07 -2.20
C GLU A 371 8.56 8.85 -1.57
N VAL A 372 9.09 7.96 -2.43
CA VAL A 372 9.80 6.74 -1.98
C VAL A 372 11.07 7.07 -1.18
N LEU A 373 11.81 8.12 -1.59
CA LEU A 373 13.04 8.54 -0.91
C LEU A 373 12.77 9.30 0.39
N LEU A 374 11.69 10.07 0.42
CA LEU A 374 11.33 10.94 1.55
C LEU A 374 10.43 10.26 2.59
N SER A 375 9.92 9.07 2.29
CA SER A 375 9.02 8.33 3.17
C SER A 375 9.64 7.96 4.52
N GLY A 376 8.76 7.67 5.48
CA GLY A 376 9.13 7.12 6.79
C GLY A 376 9.63 5.68 6.72
N GLU A 377 9.86 5.08 7.87
CA GLU A 377 10.28 3.68 8.01
C GLU A 377 9.12 2.68 7.77
N GLY A 378 9.49 1.42 7.51
CA GLY A 378 8.56 0.29 7.48
C GLY A 378 7.76 0.13 6.18
N LYS A 379 8.06 0.90 5.12
CA LYS A 379 7.36 0.78 3.83
C LYS A 379 8.02 -0.22 2.88
N THR A 380 7.19 -0.99 2.19
CA THR A 380 7.55 -1.85 1.06
C THR A 380 6.90 -1.30 -0.21
N TYR A 381 7.72 -0.72 -1.08
CA TYR A 381 7.30 -0.20 -2.39
C TYR A 381 7.44 -1.27 -3.45
N VAL A 382 6.37 -1.52 -4.18
CA VAL A 382 6.35 -2.38 -5.38
C VAL A 382 6.05 -1.49 -6.56
N ILE A 383 7.00 -1.33 -7.48
CA ILE A 383 6.90 -0.37 -8.59
C ILE A 383 7.07 -1.10 -9.93
N ASP A 384 5.99 -1.22 -10.68
CA ASP A 384 6.05 -1.73 -12.04
C ASP A 384 6.64 -0.66 -12.97
N GLU A 385 7.58 -1.07 -13.84
CA GLU A 385 8.31 -0.18 -14.76
C GLU A 385 8.96 1.03 -14.04
N LEU A 386 9.81 0.75 -13.05
CA LEU A 386 10.53 1.79 -12.30
C LEU A 386 11.27 2.78 -13.21
N ASP A 387 11.85 2.28 -14.28
CA ASP A 387 12.67 3.00 -15.26
C ASP A 387 11.87 3.74 -16.33
N ARG A 388 10.54 3.65 -16.32
CA ARG A 388 9.68 4.32 -17.30
C ARG A 388 9.95 5.82 -17.32
N CYS A 389 10.12 6.38 -18.52
CA CYS A 389 10.41 7.80 -18.78
C CYS A 389 11.74 8.29 -18.20
N LEU A 390 12.59 7.40 -17.65
CA LEU A 390 13.89 7.76 -17.08
C LEU A 390 15.04 7.31 -18.00
N HIS A 391 16.08 8.15 -18.06
CA HIS A 391 17.35 7.70 -18.61
C HIS A 391 17.98 6.66 -17.65
N PRO A 392 18.65 5.60 -18.15
CA PRO A 392 19.24 4.55 -17.31
C PRO A 392 20.13 5.06 -16.18
N SER A 393 20.86 6.16 -16.41
CA SER A 393 21.69 6.79 -15.38
C SER A 393 20.88 7.36 -14.22
N LEU A 394 19.65 7.86 -14.48
CA LEU A 394 18.76 8.38 -13.44
C LEU A 394 18.13 7.24 -12.65
N THR A 395 17.75 6.15 -13.31
CA THR A 395 17.27 4.93 -12.65
C THR A 395 18.34 4.37 -11.72
N TYR A 396 19.60 4.26 -12.20
CA TYR A 396 20.71 3.85 -11.36
C TYR A 396 20.90 4.77 -10.16
N LYS A 397 20.92 6.10 -10.39
CA LYS A 397 21.06 7.09 -9.33
C LYS A 397 19.94 7.03 -8.30
N PHE A 398 18.70 6.80 -8.75
CA PHE A 398 17.56 6.64 -7.86
C PHE A 398 17.74 5.41 -6.95
N VAL A 399 18.06 4.25 -7.51
CA VAL A 399 18.29 3.02 -6.76
C VAL A 399 19.46 3.16 -5.79
N ASP A 400 20.58 3.77 -6.22
CA ASP A 400 21.71 4.02 -5.33
C ASP A 400 21.34 4.95 -4.17
N THR A 401 20.62 6.04 -4.43
CA THR A 401 20.13 6.95 -3.40
C THR A 401 19.17 6.25 -2.44
N PHE A 402 18.23 5.44 -2.98
CA PHE A 402 17.33 4.63 -2.17
C PHE A 402 18.10 3.70 -1.23
N LEU A 403 19.08 2.97 -1.74
CA LEU A 403 19.87 2.03 -0.96
C LEU A 403 20.70 2.70 0.13
N GLN A 404 21.21 3.91 -0.12
CA GLN A 404 21.91 4.71 0.90
C GLN A 404 20.95 5.13 2.03
N LEU A 405 19.73 5.53 1.70
CA LEU A 405 18.70 5.89 2.68
C LEU A 405 18.19 4.66 3.41
N ALA A 406 17.91 3.58 2.68
CA ALA A 406 17.44 2.32 3.23
C ALA A 406 18.45 1.66 4.18
N ALA A 407 19.76 1.97 4.06
CA ALA A 407 20.76 1.54 5.04
C ALA A 407 20.44 2.00 6.47
N LYS A 408 19.78 3.15 6.60
CA LYS A 408 19.40 3.76 7.88
C LYS A 408 17.92 3.56 8.24
N LYS A 409 17.10 3.12 7.28
CA LYS A 409 15.66 2.93 7.42
C LYS A 409 15.29 1.50 7.02
N ASN A 410 14.20 0.99 7.58
CA ASN A 410 13.65 -0.33 7.22
C ASN A 410 12.67 -0.15 6.05
N LEU A 411 13.23 0.14 4.87
CA LEU A 411 12.49 0.31 3.62
C LEU A 411 12.81 -0.84 2.67
N GLN A 412 11.81 -1.24 1.87
CA GLN A 412 11.99 -2.19 0.78
C GLN A 412 11.49 -1.58 -0.54
N LEU A 413 12.19 -1.90 -1.63
CA LEU A 413 11.83 -1.55 -3.01
C LEU A 413 11.92 -2.80 -3.89
N ILE A 414 10.84 -3.07 -4.61
CA ILE A 414 10.68 -4.19 -5.52
C ILE A 414 10.29 -3.66 -6.89
#